data_4f2e650544b47ec28ca20f313287740f
#
_entry.id   4f2e650544b47ec28ca20f313287740f
#
_cell.length_a   1.000
_cell.length_b   1.000
_cell.length_c   1.000
_cell.angle_alpha   90.00
_cell.angle_beta   90.00
_cell.angle_gamma   90.00
#
_symmetry.space_group_name_H-M   'P 1'
#
loop_
_entity.id
_entity.type
_entity.pdbx_description
1 polymer ?
#
loop_
_entity_poly.entity_id
_entity_poly.type
_entity_poly.pdbx_seq_one_letter_code
_entity_poly.pdbx_strand_id
1 'polypeptide(L)'
;VTYGAHGVWSWHHHGQSFDSFIRKGAGFALPFDWHNALHFKGADDMHYLKESFEELFPEDCIPDYDVILNDMEEIRCAHDADKYVIYVPTNVELDVSVLGIDKEKYTVEVTDLQTRKKYQGQWKEDTTKLRLLSCYEDALVVLRKQQ
;
A
#
# COMPACT_ATOMS: atom_id res chain seq x y z
N VAL A 1 -0.13 -12.72 3.35
CA VAL A 1 -1.27 -12.05 2.71
C VAL A 1 -1.83 -12.95 1.63
N THR A 2 -3.15 -13.05 1.53
CA THR A 2 -3.83 -13.84 0.50
C THR A 2 -4.88 -12.99 -0.20
N TYR A 3 -5.09 -13.25 -1.49
CA TYR A 3 -6.11 -12.62 -2.29
C TYR A 3 -7.03 -13.68 -2.90
N GLY A 4 -8.33 -13.44 -2.85
CA GLY A 4 -9.33 -14.31 -3.45
C GLY A 4 -10.27 -13.51 -4.34
N ALA A 5 -10.08 -13.59 -5.65
CA ALA A 5 -11.06 -13.08 -6.58
C ALA A 5 -12.28 -14.03 -6.63
N HIS A 6 -13.48 -13.47 -6.67
CA HIS A 6 -14.71 -14.25 -6.53
C HIS A 6 -14.87 -15.37 -7.58
N GLY A 7 -14.39 -15.23 -8.78
CA GLY A 7 -14.39 -16.31 -9.78
C GLY A 7 -13.31 -17.36 -9.58
N VAL A 8 -12.15 -16.98 -9.04
CA VAL A 8 -10.96 -17.86 -8.93
C VAL A 8 -11.15 -18.93 -7.87
N TRP A 9 -11.52 -18.57 -6.67
CA TRP A 9 -11.61 -19.52 -5.56
C TRP A 9 -12.72 -20.56 -5.70
N SER A 10 -13.73 -20.30 -6.53
CA SER A 10 -14.83 -21.24 -6.85
C SER A 10 -14.68 -21.93 -8.20
N TRP A 11 -13.60 -21.67 -8.96
CA TRP A 11 -13.36 -22.25 -10.29
C TRP A 11 -14.56 -22.09 -11.24
N HIS A 12 -15.23 -20.95 -11.19
CA HIS A 12 -16.42 -20.70 -11.98
C HIS A 12 -16.08 -20.56 -13.48
N HIS A 13 -16.77 -21.33 -14.33
CA HIS A 13 -16.65 -21.23 -15.78
C HIS A 13 -17.85 -20.52 -16.39
N HIS A 14 -17.59 -19.77 -17.46
CA HIS A 14 -18.65 -19.12 -18.23
C HIS A 14 -19.68 -20.17 -18.72
N GLY A 15 -20.97 -19.83 -18.57
CA GLY A 15 -22.06 -20.73 -18.95
C GLY A 15 -22.46 -21.79 -17.91
N GLN A 16 -21.76 -21.90 -16.79
CA GLN A 16 -22.23 -22.71 -15.67
C GLN A 16 -23.39 -22.04 -14.94
N SER A 17 -24.37 -22.83 -14.53
CA SER A 17 -25.46 -22.32 -13.71
C SER A 17 -24.93 -22.00 -12.31
N PHE A 18 -25.19 -20.78 -11.86
CA PHE A 18 -24.88 -20.33 -10.52
C PHE A 18 -25.59 -21.15 -9.44
N ASP A 19 -26.81 -21.58 -9.72
CA ASP A 19 -27.64 -22.36 -8.80
C ASP A 19 -27.07 -23.76 -8.48
N SER A 20 -26.15 -24.27 -9.31
CA SER A 20 -25.52 -25.58 -9.07
C SER A 20 -24.51 -25.55 -7.92
N PHE A 21 -24.00 -24.40 -7.52
CA PHE A 21 -22.92 -24.28 -6.54
C PHE A 21 -23.28 -23.53 -5.28
N ILE A 22 -24.32 -22.73 -5.28
CA ILE A 22 -24.67 -21.86 -4.17
C ILE A 22 -26.09 -22.13 -3.72
N ARG A 23 -26.22 -22.51 -2.45
CA ARG A 23 -27.54 -22.60 -1.81
C ARG A 23 -28.21 -21.24 -1.83
N LYS A 24 -29.50 -21.18 -2.09
CA LYS A 24 -30.32 -19.97 -1.97
C LYS A 24 -30.01 -19.25 -0.65
N GLY A 25 -29.55 -18.01 -0.71
CA GLY A 25 -29.21 -17.20 0.45
C GLY A 25 -27.72 -17.01 0.73
N ALA A 26 -26.81 -17.61 -0.02
CA ALA A 26 -25.42 -17.23 0.02
C ALA A 26 -25.27 -15.83 -0.56
N GLY A 27 -24.86 -14.87 0.25
CA GLY A 27 -24.86 -13.43 -0.06
C GLY A 27 -23.78 -12.95 -1.05
N PHE A 28 -23.33 -13.84 -1.94
CA PHE A 28 -22.34 -13.51 -2.95
C PHE A 28 -23.02 -13.20 -4.27
N ALA A 29 -22.61 -12.12 -4.93
CA ALA A 29 -23.02 -11.80 -6.29
C ALA A 29 -22.60 -12.90 -7.28
N LEU A 30 -23.10 -12.85 -8.51
CA LEU A 30 -22.70 -13.76 -9.58
C LEU A 30 -21.19 -13.80 -9.73
N PRO A 31 -20.54 -14.97 -9.66
CA PRO A 31 -19.11 -15.07 -9.83
C PRO A 31 -18.70 -14.77 -11.26
N PHE A 32 -17.52 -14.23 -11.42
CA PHE A 32 -16.88 -14.05 -12.73
C PHE A 32 -16.26 -15.36 -13.19
N ASP A 33 -16.11 -15.53 -14.50
CA ASP A 33 -15.27 -16.60 -15.05
C ASP A 33 -13.86 -16.49 -14.44
N TRP A 34 -13.30 -17.61 -13.99
CA TRP A 34 -12.05 -17.59 -13.23
C TRP A 34 -10.85 -17.11 -14.07
N HIS A 35 -10.85 -17.36 -15.39
CA HIS A 35 -9.80 -16.84 -16.26
C HIS A 35 -9.81 -15.31 -16.28
N ASN A 36 -11.01 -14.70 -16.36
CA ASN A 36 -11.14 -13.25 -16.31
C ASN A 36 -10.78 -12.70 -14.92
N ALA A 37 -11.16 -13.41 -13.85
CA ALA A 37 -10.89 -12.99 -12.48
C ALA A 37 -9.39 -12.98 -12.13
N LEU A 38 -8.57 -13.77 -12.80
CA LEU A 38 -7.11 -13.73 -12.66
C LEU A 38 -6.50 -12.40 -13.11
N HIS A 39 -7.19 -11.65 -13.96
CA HIS A 39 -6.71 -10.40 -14.53
C HIS A 39 -7.41 -9.16 -13.92
N PHE A 40 -8.09 -9.32 -12.80
CA PHE A 40 -8.66 -8.18 -12.10
C PHE A 40 -7.57 -7.32 -11.46
N LYS A 41 -7.83 -6.02 -11.35
CA LYS A 41 -6.92 -5.06 -10.72
C LYS A 41 -6.40 -5.55 -9.37
N GLY A 42 -7.23 -6.16 -8.55
CA GLY A 42 -6.80 -6.69 -7.26
C GLY A 42 -5.75 -7.82 -7.35
N ALA A 43 -5.76 -8.64 -8.40
CA ALA A 43 -4.70 -9.64 -8.62
C ALA A 43 -3.37 -8.95 -8.97
N ASP A 44 -3.43 -7.92 -9.80
CA ASP A 44 -2.29 -7.08 -10.17
C ASP A 44 -1.77 -6.26 -8.96
N ASP A 45 -2.67 -5.74 -8.11
CA ASP A 45 -2.29 -5.06 -6.88
C ASP A 45 -1.58 -6.00 -5.89
N MET A 46 -1.97 -7.26 -5.84
CA MET A 46 -1.27 -8.26 -5.00
C MET A 46 0.12 -8.61 -5.51
N HIS A 47 0.31 -8.63 -6.81
CA HIS A 47 1.63 -8.79 -7.41
C HIS A 47 2.52 -7.59 -7.05
N TYR A 48 2.02 -6.38 -7.23
CA TYR A 48 2.72 -5.16 -6.86
C TYR A 48 3.05 -5.10 -5.35
N LEU A 49 2.12 -5.50 -4.50
CA LEU A 49 2.36 -5.60 -3.05
C LEU A 49 3.53 -6.55 -2.75
N LYS A 50 3.56 -7.73 -3.37
CA LYS A 50 4.65 -8.68 -3.20
C LYS A 50 5.99 -8.08 -3.59
N GLU A 51 6.09 -7.49 -4.79
CA GLU A 51 7.32 -6.84 -5.28
C GLU A 51 7.77 -5.71 -4.34
N SER A 52 6.83 -4.90 -3.87
CA SER A 52 7.12 -3.81 -2.93
C SER A 52 7.64 -4.34 -1.59
N PHE A 53 7.10 -5.45 -1.09
CA PHE A 53 7.59 -6.06 0.14
C PHE A 53 9.00 -6.65 -0.04
N GLU A 54 9.26 -7.32 -1.14
CA GLU A 54 10.59 -7.89 -1.44
C GLU A 54 11.64 -6.78 -1.60
N GLU A 55 11.29 -5.62 -2.15
CA GLU A 55 12.19 -4.47 -2.30
C GLU A 55 12.42 -3.70 -0.99
N LEU A 56 11.34 -3.43 -0.26
CA LEU A 56 11.34 -2.42 0.80
C LEU A 56 11.47 -2.98 2.21
N PHE A 57 11.15 -4.26 2.43
CA PHE A 57 11.11 -4.86 3.75
C PHE A 57 12.05 -6.07 3.85
N PRO A 58 13.36 -5.87 3.90
CA PRO A 58 14.29 -6.95 4.19
C PRO A 58 14.08 -7.52 5.60
N GLU A 59 14.71 -8.65 5.92
CA GLU A 59 14.51 -9.38 7.19
C GLU A 59 14.83 -8.56 8.45
N ASP A 60 15.69 -7.55 8.32
CA ASP A 60 16.11 -6.66 9.40
C ASP A 60 15.22 -5.41 9.56
N CYS A 61 14.18 -5.26 8.73
CA CYS A 61 13.25 -4.16 8.82
C CYS A 61 12.28 -4.37 9.99
N ILE A 62 12.28 -3.42 10.93
CA ILE A 62 11.48 -3.49 12.16
C ILE A 62 10.37 -2.42 12.18
N PRO A 63 9.18 -2.72 12.72
CA PRO A 63 8.15 -1.71 12.93
C PRO A 63 8.60 -0.64 13.92
N ASP A 64 8.32 0.62 13.61
CA ASP A 64 8.58 1.75 14.49
C ASP A 64 7.42 2.76 14.39
N TYR A 65 6.65 2.87 15.45
CA TYR A 65 5.51 3.78 15.51
C TYR A 65 5.84 5.10 16.19
N ASP A 66 6.93 5.17 16.91
CA ASP A 66 7.32 6.35 17.71
C ASP A 66 7.81 7.49 16.82
N VAL A 67 8.24 7.19 15.60
CA VAL A 67 8.65 8.20 14.61
C VAL A 67 7.47 9.00 14.04
N ILE A 68 6.25 8.48 14.11
CA ILE A 68 5.07 9.13 13.51
C ILE A 68 4.35 9.97 14.56
N LEU A 69 4.23 11.27 14.28
CA LEU A 69 3.61 12.25 15.18
C LEU A 69 2.14 12.55 14.83
N ASN A 70 1.62 11.97 13.76
CA ASN A 70 0.23 12.12 13.39
C ASN A 70 -0.66 11.36 14.38
N ASP A 71 -1.76 11.98 14.80
CA ASP A 71 -2.82 11.33 15.57
C ASP A 71 -3.71 10.47 14.64
N MET A 72 -3.08 9.47 14.00
CA MET A 72 -3.72 8.53 13.08
C MET A 72 -3.11 7.14 13.28
N GLU A 73 -3.87 6.29 13.95
CA GLU A 73 -3.41 4.93 14.25
C GLU A 73 -3.17 4.05 13.00
N GLU A 74 -3.75 4.43 11.85
CA GLU A 74 -3.63 3.65 10.62
C GLU A 74 -2.32 3.89 9.86
N ILE A 75 -1.60 4.98 10.14
CA ILE A 75 -0.27 5.20 9.56
C ILE A 75 0.68 4.15 10.14
N ARG A 76 1.43 3.50 9.29
CA ARG A 76 2.39 2.46 9.69
C ARG A 76 3.78 2.84 9.23
N CYS A 77 4.74 2.62 10.10
CA CYS A 77 6.15 2.84 9.83
C CYS A 77 6.98 1.60 10.16
N ALA A 78 7.95 1.31 9.32
CA ALA A 78 9.01 0.36 9.59
C ALA A 78 10.32 0.91 9.08
N HIS A 79 11.43 0.50 9.66
CA HIS A 79 12.76 0.96 9.25
C HIS A 79 13.81 -0.14 9.35
N ASP A 80 14.89 0.05 8.63
CA ASP A 80 16.18 -0.61 8.82
C ASP A 80 17.27 0.44 9.06
N ALA A 81 18.55 0.07 8.89
CA ALA A 81 19.69 0.98 9.09
C ALA A 81 19.74 2.14 8.06
N ASP A 82 19.15 1.94 6.88
CA ASP A 82 19.35 2.81 5.72
C ASP A 82 18.08 3.51 5.25
N LYS A 83 16.90 3.04 5.67
CA LYS A 83 15.63 3.61 5.22
C LYS A 83 14.51 3.52 6.25
N TYR A 84 13.52 4.39 6.10
CA TYR A 84 12.19 4.30 6.70
C TYR A 84 11.16 4.09 5.59
N VAL A 85 10.19 3.23 5.84
CA VAL A 85 9.06 3.00 4.97
C VAL A 85 7.78 3.32 5.74
N ILE A 86 7.01 4.28 5.25
CA ILE A 86 5.81 4.77 5.91
C ILE A 86 4.62 4.56 4.98
N TYR A 87 3.63 3.82 5.44
CA TYR A 87 2.34 3.68 4.76
C TYR A 87 1.34 4.69 5.32
N VAL A 88 0.73 5.46 4.43
CA VAL A 88 -0.28 6.46 4.75
C VAL A 88 -1.58 6.07 4.06
N PRO A 89 -2.60 5.59 4.79
CA PRO A 89 -3.80 4.98 4.22
C PRO A 89 -4.80 5.96 3.61
N THR A 90 -4.68 7.23 3.96
CA THR A 90 -5.58 8.28 3.48
C THR A 90 -4.76 9.51 3.16
N ASN A 91 -4.85 9.96 1.93
CA ASN A 91 -4.09 11.11 1.51
C ASN A 91 -4.97 12.18 0.90
N VAL A 92 -5.61 12.94 1.74
CA VAL A 92 -6.21 14.20 1.38
C VAL A 92 -5.35 15.29 2.02
N GLU A 93 -4.33 15.73 1.35
CA GLU A 93 -3.43 16.82 1.79
C GLU A 93 -2.77 16.60 3.17
N LEU A 94 -2.61 15.35 3.59
CA LEU A 94 -2.02 15.06 4.88
C LEU A 94 -0.51 15.28 4.84
N ASP A 95 -0.08 16.20 5.68
CA ASP A 95 1.32 16.29 6.03
C ASP A 95 1.65 15.22 7.08
N VAL A 96 2.44 14.24 6.70
CA VAL A 96 2.97 13.27 7.65
C VAL A 96 4.02 13.97 8.54
N SER A 97 3.83 13.92 9.85
CA SER A 97 4.79 14.42 10.83
C SER A 97 5.71 13.29 11.28
N VAL A 98 7.02 13.53 11.20
CA VAL A 98 8.07 12.54 11.49
C VAL A 98 9.04 13.10 12.52
N LEU A 99 9.33 12.34 13.59
CA LEU A 99 10.21 12.76 14.67
C LEU A 99 11.61 12.17 14.52
N GLY A 100 12.61 12.97 14.86
CA GLY A 100 14.00 12.50 15.04
C GLY A 100 14.77 12.21 13.75
N ILE A 101 14.19 12.44 12.59
CA ILE A 101 14.85 12.25 11.31
C ILE A 101 15.58 13.53 10.89
N ASP A 102 16.88 13.41 10.64
CA ASP A 102 17.69 14.49 10.10
C ASP A 102 17.43 14.64 8.59
N LYS A 103 16.64 15.65 8.24
CA LYS A 103 16.17 15.93 6.86
C LYS A 103 17.29 15.96 5.82
N GLU A 104 18.45 16.48 6.22
CA GLU A 104 19.60 16.64 5.32
C GLU A 104 20.26 15.30 4.94
N LYS A 105 19.96 14.25 5.70
CA LYS A 105 20.52 12.93 5.47
C LYS A 105 19.61 11.98 4.70
N TYR A 106 18.40 12.40 4.38
CA TYR A 106 17.44 11.51 3.72
C TYR A 106 16.85 12.12 2.46
N THR A 107 16.76 11.32 1.43
CA THR A 107 15.89 11.60 0.29
C THR A 107 14.49 11.07 0.57
N VAL A 108 13.48 11.69 0.01
CA VAL A 108 12.06 11.32 0.20
C VAL A 108 11.47 10.92 -1.15
N GLU A 109 11.04 9.69 -1.27
CA GLU A 109 10.24 9.22 -2.40
C GLU A 109 8.81 8.95 -1.92
N VAL A 110 7.81 9.43 -2.64
CA VAL A 110 6.40 9.19 -2.39
C VAL A 110 5.82 8.44 -3.56
N THR A 111 5.21 7.30 -3.31
CA THR A 111 4.48 6.51 -4.31
C THR A 111 2.98 6.62 -4.04
N ASP A 112 2.23 7.10 -5.02
CA ASP A 112 0.78 6.99 -5.05
C ASP A 112 0.42 5.53 -5.37
N LEU A 113 -0.21 4.85 -4.44
CA LEU A 113 -0.47 3.41 -4.57
C LEU A 113 -1.60 3.10 -5.55
N GLN A 114 -2.49 4.04 -5.79
CA GLN A 114 -3.56 3.87 -6.78
C GLN A 114 -3.03 3.90 -8.21
N THR A 115 -2.13 4.83 -8.51
CA THR A 115 -1.56 5.04 -9.84
C THR A 115 -0.17 4.44 -10.03
N ARG A 116 0.49 4.02 -8.95
CA ARG A 116 1.88 3.55 -8.88
C ARG A 116 2.91 4.57 -9.36
N LYS A 117 2.53 5.84 -9.41
CA LYS A 117 3.45 6.93 -9.77
C LYS A 117 4.29 7.34 -8.58
N LYS A 118 5.57 7.58 -8.85
CA LYS A 118 6.55 8.03 -7.87
C LYS A 118 6.80 9.51 -8.01
N TYR A 119 6.92 10.18 -6.88
CA TYR A 119 7.18 11.63 -6.78
C TYR A 119 8.29 11.88 -5.78
N GLN A 120 9.01 12.98 -5.96
CA GLN A 120 9.92 13.49 -4.94
C GLN A 120 9.10 14.15 -3.82
N GLY A 121 9.18 13.60 -2.62
CA GLY A 121 8.58 14.20 -1.44
C GLY A 121 9.32 15.45 -0.99
N GLN A 122 8.63 16.33 -0.29
CA GLN A 122 9.19 17.59 0.18
C GLN A 122 8.94 17.76 1.67
N TRP A 123 9.99 18.13 2.39
CA TRP A 123 9.87 18.63 3.75
C TRP A 123 9.27 20.03 3.73
N LYS A 124 8.36 20.32 4.65
CA LYS A 124 7.96 21.70 4.91
C LYS A 124 9.09 22.43 5.63
N GLU A 125 9.27 23.69 5.29
CA GLU A 125 10.24 24.55 5.94
C GLU A 125 9.99 24.59 7.46
N ASP A 126 11.07 24.54 8.23
CA ASP A 126 11.08 24.60 9.70
C ASP A 126 10.14 23.65 10.45
N THR A 127 9.76 22.54 9.81
CA THR A 127 8.86 21.55 10.41
C THR A 127 9.41 20.13 10.30
N THR A 128 8.79 19.21 11.05
CA THR A 128 8.98 17.76 10.93
C THR A 128 8.00 17.11 9.94
N LYS A 129 7.30 17.93 9.14
CA LYS A 129 6.24 17.47 8.25
C LYS A 129 6.73 17.21 6.85
N LEU A 130 6.25 16.10 6.28
CA LEU A 130 6.39 15.74 4.88
C LEU A 130 5.11 16.10 4.13
N ARG A 131 5.25 16.80 3.02
CA ARG A 131 4.15 17.08 2.11
C ARG A 131 4.05 15.95 1.08
N LEU A 132 2.89 15.32 1.02
CA LEU A 132 2.57 14.27 0.07
C LEU A 132 1.80 14.88 -1.11
N LEU A 133 2.52 15.46 -2.06
CA LEU A 133 1.89 16.04 -3.25
C LEU A 133 1.45 14.95 -4.22
N SER A 134 0.33 15.17 -4.89
CA SER A 134 -0.15 14.38 -6.02
C SER A 134 -0.62 12.95 -5.76
N CYS A 135 -0.84 12.56 -4.50
CA CYS A 135 -1.48 11.29 -4.18
C CYS A 135 -3.00 11.46 -4.02
N TYR A 136 -3.78 10.49 -4.47
CA TYR A 136 -5.25 10.56 -4.46
C TYR A 136 -5.87 9.91 -3.23
N GLU A 137 -5.37 8.77 -2.80
CA GLU A 137 -5.93 8.01 -1.68
C GLU A 137 -4.84 7.63 -0.70
N ASP A 138 -4.15 6.53 -0.95
CA ASP A 138 -3.10 6.03 -0.10
C ASP A 138 -1.72 6.20 -0.73
N ALA A 139 -0.72 6.32 0.14
CA ALA A 139 0.66 6.57 -0.28
C ALA A 139 1.64 5.69 0.48
N LEU A 140 2.72 5.35 -0.21
CA LEU A 140 3.91 4.77 0.39
C LEU A 140 5.04 5.80 0.34
N VAL A 141 5.57 6.16 1.50
CA VAL A 141 6.67 7.13 1.63
C VAL A 141 7.93 6.38 2.01
N VAL A 142 8.99 6.57 1.25
CA VAL A 142 10.31 5.96 1.53
C VAL A 142 11.33 7.05 1.77
N LEU A 143 11.89 7.08 2.96
CA LEU A 143 13.02 7.92 3.33
C LEU A 143 14.28 7.08 3.19
N ARG A 144 15.16 7.40 2.24
CA ARG A 144 16.43 6.70 2.05
C ARG A 144 17.59 7.57 2.50
N LYS A 145 18.47 7.01 3.33
CA LYS A 145 19.68 7.69 3.78
C LYS A 145 20.60 8.00 2.60
N GLN A 146 21.07 9.24 2.54
CA GLN A 146 22.06 9.64 1.54
C GLN A 146 23.42 9.08 1.93
N GLN A 147 24.12 8.56 0.96
CA GLN A 147 25.49 8.06 1.12
C GLN A 147 26.51 9.20 1.18
#